data_76dcc73116e764005af2a2d0b0a79ec9
#
_entry.id   76dcc73116e764005af2a2d0b0a79ec9
#
_cell.length_a   1.000
_cell.length_b   1.000
_cell.length_c   1.000
_cell.angle_alpha   90.00
_cell.angle_beta   90.00
_cell.angle_gamma   90.00
#
_symmetry.space_group_name_H-M   'P 1'
#
loop_
_entity.id
_entity.type
_entity.pdbx_description
1 polymer ?
#
loop_
_entity_poly.entity_id
_entity_poly.type
_entity_poly.pdbx_seq_one_letter_code
_entity_poly.pdbx_strand_id
1 'polypeptide(L)'
;YTSDGNFEGIIDNLVIWIIKTSNRKYYAGFVNKDTMPDAWPHDIGLEEIFRGERRGVIDTEPFRLQFIDNKECPFGDYSIMGIEEDRITSGCNVLLYGVPGSGKSWTIEHEYCKKETNVERLVFHPDYTYSDFIGQILPNVDDDGQVSYKFTSGPFTNILADAYRNPEKEYILIIEEINRGNAPAIFGEVFQLLDRKTEIRDFDDDGYPVGTSEYGITNANIAKIVYGDPKHKVRIPSNLSILGTMNTSDQNVFTLDTAFQRRWEMRLIENNFEHVDRNLADAVILDTGITWEVFCTQINNIIVGNNARMTSAEDKRLGAYFVHLRDLRYDQ
;
A
#
# COMPACT_ATOMS: atom_id res chain seq x y z
N TYR A 1 31.99 6.25 33.18
CA TYR A 1 33.38 5.80 32.98
C TYR A 1 34.27 6.62 33.90
N THR A 2 34.81 5.97 34.91
CA THR A 2 35.98 6.53 35.59
C THR A 2 37.19 6.34 34.67
N SER A 3 38.21 7.15 34.80
CA SER A 3 39.45 7.09 34.00
C SER A 3 40.11 5.70 33.99
N ASP A 4 39.72 4.83 34.87
CA ASP A 4 40.28 3.49 35.12
C ASP A 4 39.38 2.35 34.65
N GLY A 5 38.22 2.63 34.01
CA GLY A 5 37.30 1.65 33.49
C GLY A 5 36.54 0.80 34.53
N ASN A 6 36.58 1.18 35.78
CA ASN A 6 35.89 0.46 36.85
C ASN A 6 34.53 1.07 37.19
N PHE A 7 33.54 0.20 37.35
CA PHE A 7 32.15 0.52 37.68
C PHE A 7 31.86 0.42 39.19
N GLU A 8 32.86 0.49 40.04
CA GLU A 8 32.65 0.33 41.49
C GLU A 8 31.87 1.53 42.06
N GLY A 9 30.74 1.27 42.66
CA GLY A 9 29.98 2.21 43.52
C GLY A 9 28.99 3.12 42.82
N ILE A 10 28.73 3.00 41.50
CA ILE A 10 27.90 3.95 40.75
C ILE A 10 26.52 3.37 40.37
N ILE A 11 26.30 2.08 40.58
CA ILE A 11 25.10 1.37 40.02
C ILE A 11 23.80 1.86 40.66
N ASP A 12 23.83 2.22 41.94
CA ASP A 12 22.60 2.62 42.67
C ASP A 12 22.13 4.04 42.31
N ASN A 13 22.98 4.86 41.71
CA ASN A 13 22.68 6.24 41.32
C ASN A 13 22.64 6.44 39.81
N LEU A 14 22.69 5.37 39.01
CA LEU A 14 22.72 5.46 37.57
C LEU A 14 21.30 5.31 37.02
N VAL A 15 20.84 6.27 36.24
CA VAL A 15 19.62 6.20 35.46
C VAL A 15 20.00 5.88 34.01
N ILE A 16 19.54 4.73 33.53
CA ILE A 16 19.72 4.33 32.14
C ILE A 16 18.44 4.73 31.38
N TRP A 17 18.62 5.43 30.28
CA TRP A 17 17.51 5.74 29.38
C TRP A 17 17.74 5.10 28.02
N ILE A 18 16.65 4.64 27.42
CA ILE A 18 16.63 4.08 26.06
C ILE A 18 15.53 4.80 25.30
N ILE A 19 15.89 5.48 24.22
CA ILE A 19 14.95 6.14 23.31
C ILE A 19 14.91 5.33 22.02
N LYS A 20 13.73 4.83 21.67
CA LYS A 20 13.46 4.26 20.36
C LYS A 20 12.90 5.36 19.46
N THR A 21 13.56 5.63 18.35
CA THR A 21 13.10 6.60 17.36
C THR A 21 12.18 5.95 16.33
N SER A 22 11.41 6.75 15.60
CA SER A 22 10.49 6.30 14.55
C SER A 22 11.16 5.46 13.45
N ASN A 23 12.45 5.67 13.20
CA ASN A 23 13.24 4.88 12.25
C ASN A 23 13.90 3.64 12.90
N ARG A 24 13.37 3.17 14.03
CA ARG A 24 13.83 2.00 14.80
C ARG A 24 15.27 2.06 15.29
N LYS A 25 15.88 3.22 15.32
CA LYS A 25 17.16 3.41 15.99
C LYS A 25 16.92 3.52 17.50
N TYR A 26 17.79 2.87 18.24
CA TYR A 26 17.81 2.96 19.69
C TYR A 26 18.97 3.85 20.09
N TYR A 27 18.68 4.85 20.89
CA TYR A 27 19.68 5.65 21.59
C TYR A 27 19.62 5.25 23.05
N ALA A 28 20.74 4.94 23.62
CA ALA A 28 20.84 4.61 25.02
C ALA A 28 21.91 5.49 25.66
N GLY A 29 21.66 5.92 26.86
CA GLY A 29 22.60 6.69 27.63
C GLY A 29 22.37 6.45 29.12
N PHE A 30 23.17 7.08 29.91
CA PHE A 30 23.02 7.05 31.35
C PHE A 30 23.31 8.43 31.91
N VAL A 31 22.64 8.73 33.03
CA VAL A 31 22.81 9.96 33.77
C VAL A 31 22.95 9.58 35.25
N ASN A 32 23.83 10.25 35.97
CA ASN A 32 23.92 10.06 37.40
C ASN A 32 22.82 10.89 38.10
N LYS A 33 22.04 10.25 39.00
CA LYS A 33 20.98 10.91 39.76
C LYS A 33 21.49 12.16 40.50
N ASP A 34 22.72 12.13 40.97
CA ASP A 34 23.32 13.25 41.70
C ASP A 34 23.62 14.46 40.80
N THR A 35 23.66 14.28 39.49
CA THR A 35 23.91 15.34 38.51
C THR A 35 22.63 15.70 37.71
N MET A 36 21.50 15.10 38.06
CA MET A 36 20.21 15.49 37.48
C MET A 36 19.81 16.88 37.97
N PRO A 37 19.21 17.73 37.11
CA PRO A 37 18.60 18.96 37.54
C PRO A 37 17.56 18.71 38.63
N ASP A 38 17.56 19.51 39.70
CA ASP A 38 16.64 19.38 40.85
C ASP A 38 15.15 19.34 40.44
N ALA A 39 14.80 19.87 39.28
CA ALA A 39 13.45 19.85 38.72
C ALA A 39 13.03 18.51 38.10
N TRP A 40 13.94 17.56 37.99
CA TRP A 40 13.68 16.31 37.24
C TRP A 40 12.94 15.24 38.02
N PRO A 41 13.23 14.96 39.27
CA PRO A 41 12.88 13.66 39.80
C PRO A 41 11.55 13.55 40.55
N HIS A 42 11.19 14.58 41.30
CA HIS A 42 10.22 14.36 42.36
C HIS A 42 8.79 14.83 42.04
N ASP A 43 8.66 15.84 41.18
CA ASP A 43 7.35 16.48 40.94
C ASP A 43 6.67 16.03 39.66
N ILE A 44 7.32 15.23 38.83
CA ILE A 44 6.86 14.96 37.45
C ILE A 44 6.64 13.47 37.13
N GLY A 45 6.74 12.57 38.11
CA GLY A 45 6.41 11.16 37.95
C GLY A 45 7.42 10.36 37.12
N LEU A 46 8.65 10.81 36.94
CA LEU A 46 9.72 10.05 36.26
C LEU A 46 9.95 8.67 36.87
N GLU A 47 9.73 8.53 38.17
CA GLU A 47 9.86 7.24 38.85
C GLU A 47 8.94 6.17 38.28
N GLU A 48 7.72 6.52 37.86
CA GLU A 48 6.76 5.59 37.24
C GLU A 48 7.26 5.11 35.87
N ILE A 49 7.91 5.98 35.12
CA ILE A 49 8.54 5.61 33.83
C ILE A 49 9.73 4.68 34.05
N PHE A 50 10.58 4.99 35.03
CA PHE A 50 11.76 4.17 35.30
C PHE A 50 11.45 2.82 35.92
N ARG A 51 10.31 2.69 36.60
CA ARG A 51 9.80 1.40 37.06
C ARG A 51 9.11 0.58 35.96
N GLY A 52 8.92 1.17 34.76
CA GLY A 52 8.20 0.53 33.68
C GLY A 52 6.68 0.51 33.85
N GLU A 53 6.16 1.22 34.82
CA GLU A 53 4.73 1.28 35.13
C GLU A 53 3.96 2.20 34.17
N ARG A 54 4.65 3.23 33.64
CA ARG A 54 4.07 4.19 32.68
C ARG A 54 5.07 4.53 31.58
N ARG A 55 4.54 5.01 30.46
CA ARG A 55 5.31 5.54 29.33
C ARG A 55 5.18 7.05 29.28
N GLY A 56 6.20 7.74 28.79
CA GLY A 56 6.15 9.18 28.66
C GLY A 56 7.14 9.72 27.66
N VAL A 57 6.96 10.96 27.26
CA VAL A 57 7.87 11.73 26.43
C VAL A 57 8.48 12.83 27.27
N ILE A 58 9.79 12.98 27.16
CA ILE A 58 10.54 14.02 27.84
C ILE A 58 11.03 15.00 26.78
N ASP A 59 10.60 16.25 26.91
CA ASP A 59 11.19 17.35 26.16
C ASP A 59 12.28 17.99 27.04
N THR A 60 13.46 18.22 26.48
CA THR A 60 14.62 18.66 27.23
C THR A 60 14.81 20.20 27.24
N GLU A 61 14.12 20.92 26.32
CA GLU A 61 14.22 22.39 26.25
C GLU A 61 12.92 23.06 25.75
N PRO A 62 12.06 23.60 26.62
CA PRO A 62 12.07 23.55 28.09
C PRO A 62 11.69 22.14 28.58
N PHE A 63 12.27 21.72 29.67
CA PHE A 63 12.01 20.42 30.23
C PHE A 63 10.53 20.23 30.53
N ARG A 64 9.91 19.25 29.84
CA ARG A 64 8.54 18.84 30.04
C ARG A 64 8.45 17.33 29.96
N LEU A 65 7.81 16.73 30.95
CA LEU A 65 7.42 15.33 30.92
C LEU A 65 5.93 15.24 30.65
N GLN A 66 5.55 14.42 29.68
CA GLN A 66 4.16 14.09 29.43
C GLN A 66 4.00 12.59 29.45
N PHE A 67 3.06 12.11 30.24
CA PHE A 67 2.68 10.71 30.25
C PHE A 67 1.80 10.43 29.02
N ILE A 68 2.09 9.35 28.35
CA ILE A 68 1.23 8.84 27.29
C ILE A 68 0.20 7.93 27.97
N ASP A 69 -0.91 8.51 28.37
CA ASP A 69 -2.10 7.76 28.68
C ASP A 69 -2.78 7.48 27.33
N ASN A 70 -3.07 6.23 27.02
CA ASN A 70 -3.51 5.60 25.77
C ASN A 70 -4.49 6.36 24.83
N LYS A 71 -4.60 7.66 24.85
CA LYS A 71 -5.61 8.38 24.08
C LYS A 71 -5.19 9.62 23.30
N GLU A 72 -4.07 10.28 23.61
CA GLU A 72 -3.66 11.48 22.85
C GLU A 72 -2.14 11.66 22.85
N CYS A 73 -1.57 11.83 21.67
CA CYS A 73 -0.19 12.27 21.50
C CYS A 73 -0.20 13.82 21.47
N PRO A 74 0.40 14.52 22.44
CA PRO A 74 0.30 15.98 22.55
C PRO A 74 1.24 16.77 21.63
N PHE A 75 2.05 16.08 20.84
CA PHE A 75 2.91 16.71 19.84
C PHE A 75 2.37 16.39 18.44
N GLY A 76 1.95 17.43 17.72
CA GLY A 76 1.59 17.32 16.33
C GLY A 76 2.72 16.64 15.54
N ASP A 77 2.35 15.69 14.71
CA ASP A 77 3.14 15.03 13.66
C ASP A 77 4.48 14.34 14.02
N TYR A 78 4.77 14.08 15.28
CA TYR A 78 5.75 13.05 15.60
C TYR A 78 5.00 11.74 15.87
N SER A 79 4.67 11.00 14.81
CA SER A 79 4.23 9.62 14.94
C SER A 79 5.35 8.84 15.65
N ILE A 80 5.20 8.67 16.96
CA ILE A 80 5.97 7.67 17.70
C ILE A 80 5.47 6.33 17.12
N MET A 81 6.20 5.81 16.13
CA MET A 81 6.03 4.46 15.64
C MET A 81 6.34 3.50 16.78
N GLY A 82 5.35 3.22 17.60
CA GLY A 82 5.46 2.36 18.77
C GLY A 82 4.14 1.98 19.39
N ILE A 83 3.01 2.49 18.84
CA ILE A 83 1.68 2.01 19.18
C ILE A 83 1.07 1.53 17.86
N GLU A 84 1.35 0.27 17.52
CA GLU A 84 0.79 -0.40 16.34
C GLU A 84 -0.70 -0.79 16.55
N GLU A 85 -1.36 -0.30 17.60
CA GLU A 85 -2.73 -0.69 17.91
C GLU A 85 -3.78 -0.14 16.93
N ASP A 86 -3.44 0.89 16.13
CA ASP A 86 -4.40 1.49 15.18
C ASP A 86 -4.02 1.32 13.69
N ARG A 87 -2.89 0.68 13.38
CA ARG A 87 -2.55 0.47 11.97
C ARG A 87 -3.42 -0.62 11.36
N ILE A 88 -4.07 -0.27 10.24
CA ILE A 88 -4.82 -1.24 9.43
C ILE A 88 -3.88 -2.33 8.91
N THR A 89 -4.26 -3.59 9.09
CA THR A 89 -3.45 -4.78 8.74
C THR A 89 -4.05 -5.62 7.63
N SER A 90 -4.97 -5.03 6.85
CA SER A 90 -5.70 -5.73 5.76
C SER A 90 -5.02 -5.65 4.39
N GLY A 91 -3.82 -5.05 4.28
CA GLY A 91 -3.13 -4.86 3.01
C GLY A 91 -2.83 -6.16 2.28
N CYS A 92 -3.29 -6.26 1.04
CA CYS A 92 -3.16 -7.44 0.17
C CYS A 92 -2.85 -7.02 -1.28
N ASN A 93 -2.48 -8.02 -2.10
CA ASN A 93 -2.37 -7.82 -3.54
C ASN A 93 -3.37 -8.75 -4.22
N VAL A 94 -4.34 -8.21 -4.95
CA VAL A 94 -5.38 -8.99 -5.64
C VAL A 94 -5.35 -8.66 -7.12
N LEU A 95 -5.37 -9.68 -7.97
CA LEU A 95 -5.43 -9.52 -9.43
C LEU A 95 -6.73 -10.13 -9.96
N LEU A 96 -7.66 -9.26 -10.35
CA LEU A 96 -8.92 -9.65 -10.95
C LEU A 96 -8.72 -9.88 -12.46
N TYR A 97 -9.08 -11.06 -12.94
CA TYR A 97 -8.93 -11.39 -14.32
C TYR A 97 -10.24 -11.97 -14.91
N GLY A 98 -10.39 -11.86 -16.22
CA GLY A 98 -11.57 -12.33 -16.92
C GLY A 98 -11.75 -11.60 -18.25
N VAL A 99 -12.83 -11.91 -18.96
CA VAL A 99 -13.13 -11.32 -20.27
C VAL A 99 -13.43 -9.82 -20.17
N PRO A 100 -13.24 -9.03 -21.23
CA PRO A 100 -13.64 -7.63 -21.26
C PRO A 100 -15.13 -7.47 -20.93
N GLY A 101 -15.45 -6.52 -20.05
CA GLY A 101 -16.84 -6.28 -19.64
C GLY A 101 -17.42 -7.31 -18.65
N SER A 102 -16.59 -8.16 -18.01
CA SER A 102 -17.08 -9.08 -16.96
C SER A 102 -17.41 -8.38 -15.62
N GLY A 103 -17.07 -7.11 -15.45
CA GLY A 103 -17.36 -6.36 -14.23
C GLY A 103 -16.18 -6.21 -13.26
N LYS A 104 -14.93 -6.46 -13.70
CA LYS A 104 -13.74 -6.36 -12.87
C LYS A 104 -13.62 -5.02 -12.12
N SER A 105 -13.71 -3.90 -12.82
CA SER A 105 -13.62 -2.56 -12.22
C SER A 105 -14.80 -2.27 -11.28
N TRP A 106 -16.00 -2.75 -11.64
CA TRP A 106 -17.18 -2.67 -10.78
C TRP A 106 -16.95 -3.43 -9.46
N THR A 107 -16.40 -4.64 -9.53
CA THR A 107 -16.07 -5.47 -8.35
C THR A 107 -15.07 -4.75 -7.45
N ILE A 108 -14.03 -4.12 -8.03
CA ILE A 108 -13.08 -3.34 -7.25
C ILE A 108 -13.79 -2.21 -6.49
N GLU A 109 -14.64 -1.46 -7.17
CA GLU A 109 -15.34 -0.31 -6.57
C GLU A 109 -16.31 -0.70 -5.47
N HIS A 110 -17.00 -1.84 -5.60
CA HIS A 110 -18.07 -2.22 -4.68
C HIS A 110 -17.62 -3.17 -3.56
N GLU A 111 -16.59 -3.98 -3.78
CA GLU A 111 -16.13 -4.94 -2.79
C GLU A 111 -14.91 -4.46 -2.00
N TYR A 112 -14.00 -3.71 -2.65
CA TYR A 112 -12.74 -3.29 -2.03
C TYR A 112 -12.73 -1.81 -1.63
N CYS A 113 -13.37 -0.92 -2.40
CA CYS A 113 -13.36 0.50 -2.11
C CYS A 113 -14.54 0.86 -1.20
N LYS A 114 -14.23 1.17 0.06
CA LYS A 114 -15.20 1.76 0.99
C LYS A 114 -15.25 3.27 0.81
N LYS A 115 -16.27 3.93 1.33
CA LYS A 115 -16.45 5.39 1.21
C LYS A 115 -15.26 6.20 1.74
N GLU A 116 -14.53 5.66 2.70
CA GLU A 116 -13.41 6.33 3.40
C GLU A 116 -12.03 5.86 2.90
N THR A 117 -11.99 4.96 1.92
CA THR A 117 -10.74 4.43 1.37
C THR A 117 -10.07 5.46 0.46
N ASN A 118 -8.78 5.68 0.64
CA ASN A 118 -7.98 6.53 -0.23
C ASN A 118 -7.52 5.72 -1.45
N VAL A 119 -7.95 6.12 -2.63
CA VAL A 119 -7.73 5.36 -3.86
C VAL A 119 -6.88 6.16 -4.83
N GLU A 120 -5.77 5.58 -5.29
CA GLU A 120 -5.03 6.01 -6.47
C GLU A 120 -5.29 5.01 -7.59
N ARG A 121 -5.67 5.50 -8.78
CA ARG A 121 -6.00 4.65 -9.94
C ARG A 121 -5.14 5.03 -11.13
N LEU A 122 -4.56 4.03 -11.77
CA LEU A 122 -3.75 4.20 -12.98
C LEU A 122 -4.00 3.05 -13.95
N VAL A 123 -3.59 3.25 -15.20
CA VAL A 123 -3.73 2.28 -16.28
C VAL A 123 -2.35 1.99 -16.85
N PHE A 124 -1.98 0.72 -16.95
CA PHE A 124 -0.78 0.35 -17.69
C PHE A 124 -1.04 0.36 -19.20
N HIS A 125 -0.05 0.81 -19.96
CA HIS A 125 -0.02 0.81 -21.41
C HIS A 125 1.40 0.45 -21.90
N PRO A 126 1.59 0.10 -23.18
CA PRO A 126 2.88 -0.42 -23.67
C PRO A 126 4.10 0.47 -23.39
N ASP A 127 3.89 1.79 -23.38
CA ASP A 127 4.96 2.76 -23.15
C ASP A 127 5.09 3.20 -21.67
N TYR A 128 4.30 2.62 -20.75
CA TYR A 128 4.38 2.93 -19.32
C TYR A 128 5.67 2.33 -18.74
N THR A 129 6.41 3.15 -18.00
CA THR A 129 7.76 2.80 -17.54
C THR A 129 7.89 2.79 -16.01
N TYR A 130 8.99 2.23 -15.52
CA TYR A 130 9.39 2.35 -14.12
C TYR A 130 9.43 3.81 -13.64
N SER A 131 9.93 4.72 -14.48
CA SER A 131 10.02 6.14 -14.16
C SER A 131 8.66 6.81 -13.99
N ASP A 132 7.65 6.38 -14.75
CA ASP A 132 6.29 6.87 -14.62
C ASP A 132 5.64 6.36 -13.34
N PHE A 133 5.95 5.13 -12.95
CA PHE A 133 5.37 4.45 -11.78
C PHE A 133 6.02 4.88 -10.47
N ILE A 134 7.33 4.84 -10.40
CA ILE A 134 8.11 5.10 -9.19
C ILE A 134 8.50 6.57 -9.08
N GLY A 135 8.92 7.17 -10.19
CA GLY A 135 9.42 8.54 -10.27
C GLY A 135 10.78 8.62 -10.93
N GLN A 136 11.18 9.83 -11.25
CA GLN A 136 12.39 10.12 -12.00
C GLN A 136 13.07 11.39 -11.51
N ILE A 137 14.37 11.50 -11.81
CA ILE A 137 15.13 12.72 -11.54
C ILE A 137 14.95 13.66 -12.72
N LEU A 138 14.34 14.82 -12.45
CA LEU A 138 14.10 15.86 -13.46
C LEU A 138 14.93 17.11 -13.16
N PRO A 139 15.36 17.85 -14.20
CA PRO A 139 15.95 19.16 -14.03
C PRO A 139 14.89 20.14 -13.50
N ASN A 140 15.29 20.91 -12.51
CA ASN A 140 14.48 21.99 -11.95
C ASN A 140 15.30 23.28 -12.07
N VAL A 141 14.73 24.28 -12.72
CA VAL A 141 15.33 25.61 -12.86
C VAL A 141 14.72 26.50 -11.80
N ASP A 142 15.55 27.12 -10.95
CA ASP A 142 15.09 28.09 -9.96
C ASP A 142 14.88 29.48 -10.57
N ASP A 143 14.37 30.42 -9.75
CA ASP A 143 14.09 31.79 -10.18
C ASP A 143 15.34 32.58 -10.61
N ASP A 144 16.53 32.13 -10.17
CA ASP A 144 17.84 32.70 -10.53
C ASP A 144 18.43 32.04 -11.79
N GLY A 145 17.71 31.10 -12.44
CA GLY A 145 18.12 30.40 -13.64
C GLY A 145 19.14 29.27 -13.38
N GLN A 146 19.38 28.87 -12.12
CA GLN A 146 20.26 27.76 -11.82
C GLN A 146 19.55 26.42 -12.00
N VAL A 147 20.21 25.48 -12.66
CA VAL A 147 19.69 24.14 -12.89
C VAL A 147 20.07 23.24 -11.70
N SER A 148 19.07 22.68 -11.06
CA SER A 148 19.21 21.62 -10.06
C SER A 148 18.49 20.35 -10.53
N TYR A 149 18.76 19.21 -9.90
CA TYR A 149 18.08 17.95 -10.22
C TYR A 149 17.29 17.48 -9.01
N LYS A 150 15.99 17.27 -9.20
CA LYS A 150 15.10 16.78 -8.13
C LYS A 150 14.42 15.48 -8.53
N PHE A 151 14.30 14.57 -7.59
CA PHE A 151 13.45 13.40 -7.77
C PHE A 151 11.98 13.83 -7.69
N THR A 152 11.26 13.57 -8.79
CA THR A 152 9.81 13.75 -8.89
C THR A 152 9.17 12.37 -8.72
N SER A 153 8.42 12.20 -7.64
CA SER A 153 7.79 10.93 -7.30
C SER A 153 6.65 10.58 -8.24
N GLY A 154 6.55 9.30 -8.59
CA GLY A 154 5.41 8.73 -9.33
C GLY A 154 4.28 8.30 -8.39
N PRO A 155 3.16 7.81 -8.97
CA PRO A 155 1.95 7.45 -8.19
C PRO A 155 2.22 6.40 -7.11
N PHE A 156 3.04 5.38 -7.39
CA PHE A 156 3.39 4.39 -6.37
C PHE A 156 4.11 5.02 -5.18
N THR A 157 5.10 5.87 -5.42
CA THR A 157 5.85 6.52 -4.34
C THR A 157 4.98 7.47 -3.53
N ASN A 158 4.04 8.16 -4.19
CA ASN A 158 3.12 9.08 -3.54
C ASN A 158 2.16 8.34 -2.60
N ILE A 159 1.43 7.35 -3.09
CA ILE A 159 0.49 6.59 -2.26
C ILE A 159 1.21 5.83 -1.13
N LEU A 160 2.43 5.36 -1.38
CA LEU A 160 3.26 4.72 -0.36
C LEU A 160 3.59 5.70 0.77
N ALA A 161 3.98 6.94 0.44
CA ALA A 161 4.28 7.97 1.42
C ALA A 161 3.04 8.35 2.22
N ASP A 162 1.88 8.47 1.58
CA ASP A 162 0.63 8.82 2.24
C ASP A 162 0.14 7.71 3.17
N ALA A 163 0.30 6.44 2.79
CA ALA A 163 -0.02 5.29 3.62
C ALA A 163 0.87 5.20 4.87
N TYR A 164 2.15 5.59 4.76
CA TYR A 164 3.03 5.66 5.92
C TYR A 164 2.71 6.81 6.86
N ARG A 165 2.27 7.95 6.33
CA ARG A 165 1.89 9.12 7.13
C ARG A 165 0.58 8.94 7.89
N ASN A 166 -0.31 8.09 7.38
CA ASN A 166 -1.65 7.87 7.95
C ASN A 166 -1.90 6.37 8.14
N PRO A 167 -1.30 5.74 9.15
CA PRO A 167 -1.40 4.30 9.36
C PRO A 167 -2.82 3.82 9.68
N GLU A 168 -3.66 4.69 10.21
CA GLU A 168 -5.06 4.43 10.57
C GLU A 168 -6.03 4.50 9.36
N LYS A 169 -5.56 4.91 8.18
CA LYS A 169 -6.36 4.99 6.96
C LYS A 169 -6.03 3.86 6.00
N GLU A 170 -7.03 3.39 5.30
CA GLU A 170 -6.88 2.41 4.23
C GLU A 170 -6.52 3.09 2.91
N TYR A 171 -5.53 2.54 2.22
CA TYR A 171 -5.05 2.98 0.91
C TYR A 171 -5.14 1.85 -0.09
N ILE A 172 -5.58 2.16 -1.30
CA ILE A 172 -5.67 1.19 -2.40
C ILE A 172 -5.04 1.80 -3.66
N LEU A 173 -4.03 1.12 -4.20
CA LEU A 173 -3.49 1.39 -5.52
C LEU A 173 -4.18 0.45 -6.53
N ILE A 174 -4.94 1.00 -7.46
CA ILE A 174 -5.60 0.26 -8.53
C ILE A 174 -4.79 0.40 -9.81
N ILE A 175 -4.39 -0.73 -10.38
CA ILE A 175 -3.67 -0.82 -11.65
C ILE A 175 -4.57 -1.51 -12.67
N GLU A 176 -5.17 -0.72 -13.53
CA GLU A 176 -6.01 -1.26 -14.61
C GLU A 176 -5.13 -1.75 -15.76
N GLU A 177 -5.58 -2.83 -16.42
CA GLU A 177 -4.94 -3.40 -17.61
C GLU A 177 -3.45 -3.74 -17.39
N ILE A 178 -3.14 -4.36 -16.23
CA ILE A 178 -1.75 -4.59 -15.79
C ILE A 178 -0.89 -5.33 -16.82
N ASN A 179 -1.50 -6.18 -17.66
CA ASN A 179 -0.85 -6.93 -18.71
C ASN A 179 -0.66 -6.16 -20.03
N ARG A 180 -1.18 -4.92 -20.15
CA ARG A 180 -0.90 -4.06 -21.31
C ARG A 180 0.46 -3.40 -21.24
N GLY A 181 1.04 -3.26 -20.06
CA GLY A 181 2.44 -2.85 -19.85
C GLY A 181 3.32 -4.04 -19.48
N ASN A 182 4.62 -3.87 -19.57
CA ASN A 182 5.58 -4.84 -19.07
C ASN A 182 5.64 -4.72 -17.52
N ALA A 183 4.66 -5.29 -16.82
CA ALA A 183 4.50 -5.13 -15.38
C ALA A 183 5.78 -5.48 -14.58
N PRO A 184 6.50 -6.58 -14.82
CA PRO A 184 7.75 -6.85 -14.12
C PRO A 184 8.80 -5.74 -14.30
N ALA A 185 8.92 -5.16 -15.48
CA ALA A 185 9.85 -4.06 -15.75
C ALA A 185 9.38 -2.74 -15.11
N ILE A 186 8.08 -2.47 -15.12
CA ILE A 186 7.47 -1.27 -14.50
C ILE A 186 7.65 -1.30 -12.98
N PHE A 187 7.48 -2.45 -12.35
CA PHE A 187 7.71 -2.61 -10.92
C PHE A 187 9.21 -2.59 -10.56
N GLY A 188 10.09 -3.08 -11.44
CA GLY A 188 11.52 -3.14 -11.16
C GLY A 188 11.82 -3.83 -9.83
N GLU A 189 12.65 -3.22 -8.98
CA GLU A 189 12.98 -3.76 -7.65
C GLU A 189 11.80 -3.75 -6.66
N VAL A 190 10.79 -2.90 -6.89
CA VAL A 190 9.56 -2.84 -6.05
C VAL A 190 8.75 -4.13 -6.18
N PHE A 191 8.95 -4.89 -7.25
CA PHE A 191 8.39 -6.23 -7.41
C PHE A 191 8.63 -7.14 -6.19
N GLN A 192 9.80 -7.04 -5.57
CA GLN A 192 10.11 -7.83 -4.37
C GLN A 192 9.22 -7.47 -3.17
N LEU A 193 8.66 -6.25 -3.14
CA LEU A 193 7.80 -5.78 -2.06
C LEU A 193 6.40 -6.39 -2.10
N LEU A 194 6.02 -7.02 -3.22
CA LEU A 194 4.73 -7.71 -3.36
C LEU A 194 4.64 -9.01 -2.55
N ASP A 195 5.75 -9.56 -2.08
CA ASP A 195 5.73 -10.64 -1.09
C ASP A 195 5.28 -10.05 0.25
N ARG A 196 4.09 -10.42 0.73
CA ARG A 196 3.48 -9.89 1.97
C ARG A 196 3.60 -10.88 3.11
N LYS A 197 3.78 -10.36 4.32
CA LYS A 197 3.68 -11.16 5.54
C LYS A 197 2.26 -11.66 5.73
N THR A 198 2.09 -12.97 5.84
CA THR A 198 0.80 -13.61 6.10
C THR A 198 0.64 -14.04 7.57
N GLU A 199 1.75 -14.18 8.27
CA GLU A 199 1.82 -14.55 9.69
C GLU A 199 3.03 -13.89 10.35
N ILE A 200 2.95 -13.67 11.65
CA ILE A 200 4.09 -13.25 12.46
C ILE A 200 4.71 -14.52 13.04
N ARG A 201 5.99 -14.77 12.75
CA ARG A 201 6.75 -15.87 13.31
C ARG A 201 7.60 -15.37 14.47
N ASP A 202 7.68 -16.14 15.55
CA ASP A 202 8.41 -15.75 16.76
C ASP A 202 9.89 -15.37 16.51
N PHE A 203 10.53 -15.96 15.49
CA PHE A 203 11.92 -15.66 15.13
C PHE A 203 12.06 -14.56 14.06
N ASP A 204 10.95 -14.13 13.43
CA ASP A 204 10.91 -13.10 12.40
C ASP A 204 10.27 -11.79 12.93
N ASP A 205 10.16 -11.62 14.24
CA ASP A 205 9.60 -10.42 14.83
C ASP A 205 10.53 -9.20 14.61
N ASP A 206 10.51 -8.73 13.36
CA ASP A 206 11.15 -7.49 12.95
C ASP A 206 10.27 -6.26 13.25
N GLY A 207 9.13 -6.48 13.94
CA GLY A 207 8.16 -5.48 14.36
C GLY A 207 7.30 -4.93 13.21
N TYR A 208 7.22 -5.61 12.06
CA TYR A 208 6.27 -5.26 10.99
C TYR A 208 5.03 -6.17 11.07
N PRO A 209 3.81 -5.58 11.01
CA PRO A 209 2.58 -6.35 11.10
C PRO A 209 2.32 -7.20 9.83
N VAL A 210 1.39 -8.15 9.96
CA VAL A 210 0.81 -8.89 8.82
C VAL A 210 0.29 -7.91 7.76
N GLY A 211 0.45 -8.25 6.49
CA GLY A 211 0.12 -7.38 5.36
C GLY A 211 1.25 -6.43 4.93
N THR A 212 2.31 -6.25 5.72
CA THR A 212 3.51 -5.52 5.30
C THR A 212 4.36 -6.38 4.36
N SER A 213 5.17 -5.76 3.47
CA SER A 213 6.14 -6.50 2.65
C SER A 213 7.07 -7.36 3.51
N GLU A 214 7.24 -8.63 3.14
CA GLU A 214 8.15 -9.58 3.79
C GLU A 214 9.59 -9.06 3.78
N TYR A 215 10.02 -8.50 2.65
CA TYR A 215 11.37 -7.99 2.45
C TYR A 215 11.36 -6.47 2.26
N GLY A 216 12.48 -5.83 2.60
CA GLY A 216 12.71 -4.42 2.33
C GLY A 216 13.77 -4.22 1.26
N ILE A 217 13.52 -3.30 0.32
CA ILE A 217 14.48 -2.92 -0.73
C ILE A 217 15.27 -1.67 -0.36
N THR A 218 16.38 -1.45 -1.06
CA THR A 218 17.16 -0.22 -0.96
C THR A 218 16.87 0.67 -2.17
N ASN A 219 16.13 1.76 -1.95
CA ASN A 219 15.94 2.82 -2.93
C ASN A 219 15.97 4.16 -2.20
N ALA A 220 17.08 4.89 -2.37
CA ALA A 220 17.33 6.13 -1.62
C ALA A 220 16.31 7.23 -1.94
N ASN A 221 15.79 7.29 -3.16
CA ASN A 221 14.83 8.29 -3.58
C ASN A 221 13.46 8.05 -2.94
N ILE A 222 12.95 6.83 -3.02
CA ILE A 222 11.70 6.44 -2.36
C ILE A 222 11.85 6.62 -0.85
N ALA A 223 12.94 6.10 -0.26
CA ALA A 223 13.18 6.16 1.17
C ALA A 223 13.23 7.60 1.70
N LYS A 224 13.83 8.52 0.95
CA LYS A 224 13.86 9.94 1.30
C LYS A 224 12.46 10.57 1.31
N ILE A 225 11.60 10.23 0.34
CA ILE A 225 10.24 10.76 0.25
C ILE A 225 9.35 10.19 1.36
N VAL A 226 9.46 8.87 1.58
CA VAL A 226 8.57 8.15 2.52
C VAL A 226 8.98 8.34 3.98
N TYR A 227 10.28 8.26 4.27
CA TYR A 227 10.79 8.21 5.65
C TYR A 227 11.68 9.41 6.02
N GLY A 228 12.03 10.29 5.06
CA GLY A 228 13.02 11.35 5.27
C GLY A 228 14.47 10.83 5.40
N ASP A 229 14.69 9.52 5.43
CA ASP A 229 15.99 8.88 5.55
C ASP A 229 16.30 8.03 4.32
N PRO A 230 17.26 8.45 3.44
CA PRO A 230 17.59 7.72 2.21
C PRO A 230 18.22 6.34 2.44
N LYS A 231 18.59 6.00 3.69
CA LYS A 231 19.16 4.69 4.05
C LYS A 231 18.12 3.71 4.57
N HIS A 232 16.90 4.18 4.81
CA HIS A 232 15.82 3.32 5.29
C HIS A 232 15.44 2.27 4.24
N LYS A 233 15.16 1.03 4.68
CA LYS A 233 14.64 -0.02 3.80
C LYS A 233 13.18 0.27 3.49
N VAL A 234 12.87 0.35 2.20
CA VAL A 234 11.50 0.56 1.73
C VAL A 234 10.70 -0.73 1.81
N ARG A 235 9.49 -0.66 2.35
CA ARG A 235 8.49 -1.73 2.39
C ARG A 235 7.12 -1.16 2.05
N ILE A 236 6.21 -1.98 1.54
CA ILE A 236 4.81 -1.60 1.43
C ILE A 236 4.17 -1.85 2.80
N PRO A 237 3.49 -0.87 3.40
CA PRO A 237 2.86 -1.02 4.72
C PRO A 237 1.58 -1.84 4.66
N SER A 238 1.13 -2.31 5.82
CA SER A 238 -0.04 -3.17 5.95
C SER A 238 -1.39 -2.49 5.67
N ASN A 239 -1.43 -1.17 5.62
CA ASN A 239 -2.63 -0.39 5.28
C ASN A 239 -2.71 0.00 3.79
N LEU A 240 -1.81 -0.52 2.94
CA LEU A 240 -1.81 -0.29 1.49
C LEU A 240 -2.04 -1.60 0.75
N SER A 241 -3.18 -1.71 0.07
CA SER A 241 -3.49 -2.81 -0.86
C SER A 241 -3.17 -2.41 -2.30
N ILE A 242 -2.81 -3.40 -3.12
CA ILE A 242 -2.61 -3.21 -4.56
C ILE A 242 -3.58 -4.12 -5.30
N LEU A 243 -4.46 -3.52 -6.11
CA LEU A 243 -5.44 -4.25 -6.89
C LEU A 243 -5.13 -4.10 -8.37
N GLY A 244 -5.06 -5.21 -9.08
CA GLY A 244 -4.85 -5.22 -10.52
C GLY A 244 -6.07 -5.71 -11.28
N THR A 245 -6.27 -5.23 -12.52
CA THR A 245 -7.19 -5.88 -13.47
C THR A 245 -6.42 -6.37 -14.69
N MET A 246 -6.90 -7.48 -15.27
CA MET A 246 -6.30 -8.08 -16.45
C MET A 246 -7.40 -8.66 -17.35
N ASN A 247 -7.35 -8.33 -18.63
CA ASN A 247 -8.17 -9.01 -19.64
C ASN A 247 -7.44 -10.25 -20.13
N THR A 248 -8.15 -11.37 -20.17
CA THR A 248 -7.58 -12.65 -20.63
C THR A 248 -7.54 -12.77 -22.15
N SER A 249 -8.41 -12.03 -22.84
CA SER A 249 -8.63 -12.17 -24.30
C SER A 249 -7.84 -11.20 -25.17
N ASP A 250 -7.15 -10.24 -24.58
CA ASP A 250 -6.45 -9.21 -25.35
C ASP A 250 -5.26 -9.80 -26.11
N GLN A 251 -5.18 -9.47 -27.39
CA GLN A 251 -4.02 -9.75 -28.23
C GLN A 251 -2.98 -8.62 -28.03
N ASN A 252 -1.70 -8.94 -28.17
CA ASN A 252 -0.60 -8.00 -27.96
C ASN A 252 -0.47 -7.49 -26.50
N VAL A 253 -0.66 -8.38 -25.55
CA VAL A 253 -0.40 -8.12 -24.12
C VAL A 253 0.87 -8.83 -23.68
N PHE A 254 1.48 -8.31 -22.61
CA PHE A 254 2.62 -8.95 -21.97
C PHE A 254 2.15 -10.15 -21.13
N THR A 255 2.90 -11.23 -21.22
CA THR A 255 2.64 -12.41 -20.39
C THR A 255 3.17 -12.13 -18.98
N LEU A 256 2.33 -12.25 -17.98
CA LEU A 256 2.77 -12.24 -16.59
C LEU A 256 3.41 -13.59 -16.27
N ASP A 257 4.67 -13.58 -15.86
CA ASP A 257 5.36 -14.81 -15.46
C ASP A 257 4.83 -15.37 -14.13
N THR A 258 5.16 -16.62 -13.83
CA THR A 258 4.70 -17.28 -12.60
C THR A 258 5.25 -16.64 -11.34
N ALA A 259 6.44 -16.02 -11.40
CA ALA A 259 7.02 -15.32 -10.27
C ALA A 259 6.24 -14.06 -9.93
N PHE A 260 5.71 -13.37 -10.94
CA PHE A 260 4.83 -12.22 -10.74
C PHE A 260 3.46 -12.67 -10.22
N GLN A 261 2.85 -13.68 -10.88
CA GLN A 261 1.49 -14.15 -10.53
C GLN A 261 1.38 -14.67 -9.09
N ARG A 262 2.37 -15.41 -8.59
CA ARG A 262 2.34 -15.99 -7.23
C ARG A 262 2.30 -14.96 -6.09
N ARG A 263 2.57 -13.69 -6.38
CA ARG A 263 2.51 -12.59 -5.42
C ARG A 263 1.15 -11.92 -5.32
N TRP A 264 0.21 -12.44 -6.11
CA TRP A 264 -1.14 -11.94 -6.18
C TRP A 264 -2.14 -13.03 -5.79
N GLU A 265 -3.17 -12.64 -5.09
CA GLU A 265 -4.38 -13.42 -5.00
C GLU A 265 -5.11 -13.30 -6.35
N MET A 266 -5.10 -14.39 -7.13
CA MET A 266 -5.70 -14.43 -8.46
C MET A 266 -7.20 -14.69 -8.35
N ARG A 267 -8.04 -13.74 -8.75
CA ARG A 267 -9.49 -13.84 -8.69
C ARG A 267 -10.11 -13.78 -10.08
N LEU A 268 -10.72 -14.88 -10.51
CA LEU A 268 -11.53 -14.91 -11.73
C LEU A 268 -12.83 -14.17 -11.50
N ILE A 269 -13.16 -13.22 -12.39
CA ILE A 269 -14.48 -12.60 -12.45
C ILE A 269 -15.27 -13.33 -13.53
N GLU A 270 -16.23 -14.13 -13.07
CA GLU A 270 -17.06 -14.94 -13.94
C GLU A 270 -17.93 -14.08 -14.85
N ASN A 271 -18.03 -14.51 -16.09
CA ASN A 271 -18.87 -13.86 -17.09
C ASN A 271 -20.29 -14.45 -17.04
N ASN A 272 -21.08 -13.99 -16.08
CA ASN A 272 -22.49 -14.38 -15.92
C ASN A 272 -23.37 -13.16 -15.64
N PHE A 273 -24.69 -13.35 -15.62
CA PHE A 273 -25.67 -12.30 -15.37
C PHE A 273 -26.25 -12.35 -13.94
N GLU A 274 -25.71 -13.16 -13.04
CA GLU A 274 -26.28 -13.35 -11.69
C GLU A 274 -26.33 -12.07 -10.87
N HIS A 275 -25.31 -11.22 -11.01
CA HIS A 275 -25.17 -9.97 -10.27
C HIS A 275 -25.35 -8.71 -11.13
N VAL A 276 -25.74 -8.88 -12.39
CA VAL A 276 -25.96 -7.74 -13.31
C VAL A 276 -27.27 -7.06 -12.97
N ASP A 277 -27.27 -5.71 -12.99
CA ASP A 277 -28.48 -4.93 -12.81
C ASP A 277 -29.56 -5.40 -13.82
N ARG A 278 -30.73 -5.76 -13.32
CA ARG A 278 -31.85 -6.21 -14.14
C ARG A 278 -32.28 -5.17 -15.17
N ASN A 279 -32.10 -3.88 -14.89
CA ASN A 279 -32.37 -2.84 -15.90
C ASN A 279 -31.47 -2.98 -17.13
N LEU A 280 -30.23 -3.48 -16.97
CA LEU A 280 -29.32 -3.74 -18.09
C LEU A 280 -29.60 -5.12 -18.70
N ALA A 281 -29.74 -6.17 -17.88
CA ALA A 281 -29.93 -7.54 -18.35
C ALA A 281 -31.19 -7.67 -19.20
N ASP A 282 -32.32 -7.10 -18.74
CA ASP A 282 -33.63 -7.16 -19.36
C ASP A 282 -33.85 -6.05 -20.43
N ALA A 283 -32.84 -5.17 -20.62
CA ALA A 283 -32.94 -4.11 -21.62
C ALA A 283 -33.04 -4.71 -23.02
N VAL A 284 -34.10 -4.33 -23.76
CA VAL A 284 -34.30 -4.77 -25.15
C VAL A 284 -33.37 -3.97 -26.06
N ILE A 285 -32.69 -4.69 -26.94
CA ILE A 285 -31.76 -4.10 -27.91
C ILE A 285 -32.59 -3.46 -29.03
N LEU A 286 -32.65 -2.14 -29.05
CA LEU A 286 -33.38 -1.36 -30.06
C LEU A 286 -34.78 -1.98 -30.36
N ASP A 287 -35.11 -2.23 -31.63
CA ASP A 287 -36.42 -2.76 -32.08
C ASP A 287 -36.41 -4.29 -32.23
N THR A 288 -35.42 -5.00 -31.70
CA THR A 288 -35.26 -6.42 -31.94
C THR A 288 -36.21 -7.32 -31.14
N GLY A 289 -36.72 -6.84 -30.01
CA GLY A 289 -37.47 -7.63 -29.03
C GLY A 289 -36.59 -8.62 -28.23
N ILE A 290 -35.26 -8.58 -28.41
CA ILE A 290 -34.28 -9.45 -27.72
C ILE A 290 -33.64 -8.67 -26.61
N THR A 291 -33.60 -9.25 -25.41
CA THR A 291 -32.91 -8.62 -24.27
C THR A 291 -31.39 -8.78 -24.37
N TRP A 292 -30.65 -7.89 -23.70
CA TRP A 292 -29.20 -7.96 -23.69
C TRP A 292 -28.68 -9.30 -23.14
N GLU A 293 -29.27 -9.81 -22.06
CA GLU A 293 -28.89 -11.11 -21.49
C GLU A 293 -29.03 -12.23 -22.46
N VAL A 294 -30.18 -12.31 -23.16
CA VAL A 294 -30.46 -13.36 -24.19
C VAL A 294 -29.47 -13.24 -25.33
N PHE A 295 -29.25 -12.05 -25.86
CA PHE A 295 -28.30 -11.82 -26.95
C PHE A 295 -26.88 -12.21 -26.56
N CYS A 296 -26.38 -11.69 -25.43
CA CYS A 296 -25.04 -11.96 -24.96
C CYS A 296 -24.79 -13.46 -24.70
N THR A 297 -25.77 -14.15 -24.10
CA THR A 297 -25.70 -15.58 -23.83
C THR A 297 -25.67 -16.38 -25.15
N GLN A 298 -26.52 -16.05 -26.13
CA GLN A 298 -26.55 -16.71 -27.42
C GLN A 298 -25.25 -16.54 -28.20
N ILE A 299 -24.74 -15.33 -28.29
CA ILE A 299 -23.44 -15.02 -28.93
C ILE A 299 -22.31 -15.78 -28.27
N ASN A 300 -22.25 -15.79 -26.94
CA ASN A 300 -21.23 -16.51 -26.21
C ASN A 300 -21.29 -18.03 -26.45
N ASN A 301 -22.49 -18.60 -26.53
CA ASN A 301 -22.67 -20.01 -26.88
C ASN A 301 -22.19 -20.33 -28.32
N ILE A 302 -22.42 -19.41 -29.27
CA ILE A 302 -21.93 -19.57 -30.65
C ILE A 302 -20.39 -19.48 -30.67
N ILE A 303 -19.80 -18.54 -29.94
CA ILE A 303 -18.32 -18.36 -29.83
C ILE A 303 -17.68 -19.64 -29.30
N VAL A 304 -18.22 -20.19 -28.22
CA VAL A 304 -17.70 -21.43 -27.62
C VAL A 304 -17.97 -22.64 -28.49
N GLY A 305 -19.19 -22.77 -29.02
CA GLY A 305 -19.60 -23.94 -29.81
C GLY A 305 -18.87 -24.09 -31.16
N ASN A 306 -18.58 -22.99 -31.85
CA ASN A 306 -17.91 -23.01 -33.16
C ASN A 306 -16.38 -23.11 -33.04
N ASN A 307 -15.80 -22.85 -31.86
CA ASN A 307 -14.36 -22.79 -31.67
C ASN A 307 -13.77 -23.95 -30.86
N ALA A 308 -14.41 -25.11 -30.83
CA ALA A 308 -13.93 -26.33 -30.18
C ALA A 308 -12.51 -26.79 -30.61
N ARG A 309 -11.91 -26.11 -31.59
CA ARG A 309 -10.51 -26.31 -32.05
C ARG A 309 -9.56 -25.19 -31.70
N MET A 310 -10.01 -24.11 -31.01
CA MET A 310 -9.17 -22.99 -30.63
C MET A 310 -9.04 -22.93 -29.09
N THR A 311 -7.82 -22.98 -28.60
CA THR A 311 -7.45 -22.96 -27.17
C THR A 311 -7.82 -21.69 -26.40
N SER A 312 -8.49 -20.72 -27.04
CA SER A 312 -8.83 -19.42 -26.41
C SER A 312 -10.26 -18.94 -26.76
N ALA A 313 -11.19 -19.87 -27.05
CA ALA A 313 -12.57 -19.48 -27.38
C ALA A 313 -13.30 -18.84 -26.20
N GLU A 314 -13.01 -19.29 -24.99
CA GLU A 314 -13.59 -18.75 -23.77
C GLU A 314 -13.23 -17.29 -23.53
N ASP A 315 -12.01 -16.90 -23.87
CA ASP A 315 -11.51 -15.55 -23.71
C ASP A 315 -12.15 -14.52 -24.65
N LYS A 316 -12.78 -14.98 -25.74
CA LYS A 316 -13.42 -14.12 -26.74
C LYS A 316 -14.89 -13.82 -26.48
N ARG A 317 -15.41 -14.27 -25.35
CA ARG A 317 -16.80 -14.02 -24.97
C ARG A 317 -17.04 -12.53 -24.67
N LEU A 318 -18.26 -12.08 -24.94
CA LEU A 318 -18.74 -10.77 -24.53
C LEU A 318 -19.03 -10.78 -23.03
N GLY A 319 -18.55 -9.80 -22.32
CA GLY A 319 -18.90 -9.60 -20.91
C GLY A 319 -20.29 -9.00 -20.75
N ALA A 320 -20.92 -9.28 -19.61
CA ALA A 320 -22.27 -8.79 -19.32
C ALA A 320 -22.35 -7.25 -19.26
N TYR A 321 -21.25 -6.59 -18.90
CA TYR A 321 -21.10 -5.12 -18.85
C TYR A 321 -20.34 -4.54 -20.06
N PHE A 322 -20.31 -5.27 -21.18
CA PHE A 322 -19.65 -4.81 -22.40
C PHE A 322 -20.33 -3.58 -23.02
N VAL A 323 -21.63 -3.39 -22.76
CA VAL A 323 -22.43 -2.26 -23.20
C VAL A 323 -23.05 -1.52 -21.99
N HIS A 324 -23.36 -0.26 -22.16
CA HIS A 324 -24.16 0.50 -21.20
C HIS A 324 -25.64 0.51 -21.59
N LEU A 325 -26.51 0.71 -20.61
CA LEU A 325 -27.96 0.75 -20.84
C LEU A 325 -28.37 1.78 -21.93
N ARG A 326 -27.68 2.91 -21.98
CA ARG A 326 -27.90 3.97 -23.00
C ARG A 326 -27.59 3.49 -24.42
N ASP A 327 -26.64 2.56 -24.58
CA ASP A 327 -26.21 2.07 -25.89
C ASP A 327 -27.24 1.08 -26.50
N LEU A 328 -28.16 0.57 -25.67
CA LEU A 328 -29.22 -0.39 -26.07
C LEU A 328 -30.53 0.30 -26.43
N ARG A 329 -30.65 1.60 -26.18
CA ARG A 329 -31.88 2.38 -26.41
C ARG A 329 -31.59 3.54 -27.35
N TYR A 330 -32.58 3.92 -28.14
CA TYR A 330 -32.50 5.20 -28.85
C TYR A 330 -32.49 6.33 -27.87
N ASP A 331 -31.62 7.33 -28.07
CA ASP A 331 -31.73 8.61 -27.38
C ASP A 331 -33.10 9.21 -27.74
N GLN A 332 -33.96 9.40 -26.72
CA GLN A 332 -35.23 10.14 -26.85
C GLN A 332 -34.97 11.62 -26.57
#